data_d5125346ac142454aa86296428cdb151
#
_entry.id   d5125346ac142454aa86296428cdb151
#
_cell.length_a   1.000
_cell.length_b   1.000
_cell.length_c   1.000
_cell.angle_alpha   90.00
_cell.angle_beta   90.00
_cell.angle_gamma   90.00
#
_symmetry.space_group_name_H-M   'P 1'
#
loop_
_entity.id
_entity.type
_entity.pdbx_description
1 polymer ?
#
loop_
_entity_poly.entity_id
_entity_poly.type
_entity_poly.pdbx_seq_one_letter_code
_entity_poly.pdbx_strand_id
1 'polypeptide(L)'
;MFSTGGSRLMVIRSDSVIGVYDCSNFKEIRNFEIPNLAMAALSPCGTYLQTFQKSSLPQEKNVILWKVESGESVYQLLQKNITKTTWPSIRFSSDEAVACRLATNEIQFFDGCDFSKGFKYRLRVPGIAAVELSKTPGSHIAAFVPESKGVPASIQIFACREDPQSQPVARRSFFRCSSVQLHWNYGSTGLLVVVHYLTTDGTHEGPVPLCKEGPIHDVQWSYSGSEFAVVYGFMPAKATVFDKKRNPLLELGTGPYNTIRWNPKGKFICLAGFGKLPGDMAFWDYREKKQLGTTKADCSVTSEWSPNGCYFMTATTAPRLQIDNCIKILHHNGSLFFKKMFDKLYQAEWKPESPERFCEVAELIKSVDSLKVEERKPQGQTAKSSQNTAKVTSSDMPAQKPSAYRPPQAKNAAAVQAELFGESSSETLSKNALRNKKKREKQREKKAAEAGSAPSDS
;
A
#
# COMPACT_ATOMS: atom_id res chain seq x y z
N MET A 1 -7.66 5.11 12.24
CA MET A 1 -6.74 3.94 12.14
C MET A 1 -7.10 2.93 13.22
N PHE A 2 -7.41 1.71 12.84
CA PHE A 2 -7.73 0.64 13.79
C PHE A 2 -6.48 -0.06 14.30
N SER A 3 -6.55 -0.68 15.49
CA SER A 3 -5.62 -1.74 15.89
C SER A 3 -5.77 -2.94 14.94
N THR A 4 -4.72 -3.75 14.79
CA THR A 4 -4.74 -4.88 13.83
C THR A 4 -5.86 -5.89 14.15
N GLY A 5 -6.18 -6.08 15.43
CA GLY A 5 -7.29 -6.92 15.88
C GLY A 5 -8.67 -6.26 15.80
N GLY A 6 -8.78 -4.99 15.38
CA GLY A 6 -10.04 -4.27 15.23
C GLY A 6 -10.75 -3.93 16.55
N SER A 7 -10.08 -4.09 17.69
CA SER A 7 -10.66 -3.82 19.02
C SER A 7 -10.66 -2.34 19.40
N ARG A 8 -9.70 -1.59 18.87
CA ARG A 8 -9.51 -0.16 19.19
C ARG A 8 -9.44 0.68 17.90
N LEU A 9 -9.98 1.89 17.97
CA LEU A 9 -9.90 2.91 16.92
C LEU A 9 -9.16 4.13 17.46
N MET A 10 -8.09 4.52 16.78
CA MET A 10 -7.36 5.76 17.04
C MET A 10 -7.78 6.82 16.02
N VAL A 11 -8.13 8.01 16.53
CA VAL A 11 -8.47 9.19 15.73
C VAL A 11 -7.51 10.32 16.11
N ILE A 12 -6.77 10.82 15.14
CA ILE A 12 -5.89 11.98 15.31
C ILE A 12 -6.65 13.22 14.86
N ARG A 13 -6.83 14.17 15.77
CA ARG A 13 -7.47 15.46 15.49
C ARG A 13 -6.44 16.51 15.04
N SER A 14 -6.91 17.60 14.48
CA SER A 14 -6.05 18.68 13.94
C SER A 14 -5.23 19.41 15.00
N ASP A 15 -5.65 19.37 16.25
CA ASP A 15 -5.01 19.99 17.42
C ASP A 15 -3.94 19.07 18.09
N SER A 16 -3.53 18.02 17.42
CA SER A 16 -2.59 17.00 17.93
C SER A 16 -3.16 16.18 19.12
N VAL A 17 -4.45 16.17 19.29
CA VAL A 17 -5.14 15.30 20.24
C VAL A 17 -5.43 13.95 19.59
N ILE A 18 -5.08 12.88 20.29
CA ILE A 18 -5.36 11.50 19.86
C ILE A 18 -6.48 10.95 20.73
N GLY A 19 -7.66 10.71 20.15
CA GLY A 19 -8.73 9.97 20.80
C GLY A 19 -8.61 8.48 20.52
N VAL A 20 -8.70 7.65 21.54
CA VAL A 20 -8.75 6.18 21.41
C VAL A 20 -10.13 5.70 21.85
N TYR A 21 -10.78 4.92 20.99
CA TYR A 21 -12.16 4.47 21.12
C TYR A 21 -12.23 2.94 21.16
N ASP A 22 -13.16 2.41 21.93
CA ASP A 22 -13.53 1.01 21.91
C ASP A 22 -14.40 0.70 20.69
N CYS A 23 -14.01 -0.26 19.87
CA CYS A 23 -14.74 -0.60 18.64
C CYS A 23 -16.00 -1.45 18.87
N SER A 24 -16.27 -1.91 20.09
CA SER A 24 -17.50 -2.63 20.42
C SER A 24 -18.71 -1.69 20.61
N ASN A 25 -18.46 -0.52 21.17
CA ASN A 25 -19.50 0.45 21.53
C ASN A 25 -19.21 1.88 21.07
N PHE A 26 -18.05 2.11 20.42
CA PHE A 26 -17.54 3.40 19.96
C PHE A 26 -17.42 4.47 21.07
N LYS A 27 -17.34 4.03 22.33
CA LYS A 27 -17.05 4.95 23.43
C LYS A 27 -15.59 5.32 23.48
N GLU A 28 -15.34 6.56 23.79
CA GLU A 28 -14.00 7.06 24.02
C GLU A 28 -13.42 6.46 25.29
N ILE A 29 -12.26 5.82 25.16
CA ILE A 29 -11.50 5.27 26.28
C ILE A 29 -10.65 6.38 26.87
N ARG A 30 -9.93 7.12 26.00
CA ARG A 30 -9.00 8.15 26.43
C ARG A 30 -8.64 9.13 25.32
N ASN A 31 -8.32 10.34 25.73
CA ASN A 31 -7.67 11.36 24.92
C ASN A 31 -6.22 11.56 25.38
N PHE A 32 -5.32 11.72 24.43
CA PHE A 32 -3.92 12.05 24.64
C PHE A 32 -3.63 13.38 23.96
N GLU A 33 -3.26 14.38 24.74
CA GLU A 33 -2.78 15.66 24.22
C GLU A 33 -1.27 15.57 24.00
N ILE A 34 -0.85 15.50 22.74
CA ILE A 34 0.53 15.22 22.37
C ILE A 34 1.09 16.41 21.55
N PRO A 35 1.82 17.33 22.18
CA PRO A 35 2.37 18.48 21.47
C PRO A 35 3.38 18.02 20.41
N ASN A 36 3.38 18.71 19.25
CA ASN A 36 4.29 18.41 18.14
C ASN A 36 4.23 16.95 17.63
N LEU A 37 3.05 16.32 17.68
CA LEU A 37 2.84 14.96 17.19
C LEU A 37 3.24 14.88 15.71
N ALA A 38 4.10 13.93 15.38
CA ALA A 38 4.50 13.64 14.01
C ALA A 38 3.95 12.29 13.50
N MET A 39 3.96 11.28 14.36
CA MET A 39 3.43 9.94 14.04
C MET A 39 2.82 9.29 15.28
N ALA A 40 1.80 8.46 15.06
CA ALA A 40 1.19 7.64 16.09
C ALA A 40 0.86 6.26 15.54
N ALA A 41 0.89 5.23 16.39
CA ALA A 41 0.50 3.87 16.04
C ALA A 41 -0.03 3.14 17.29
N LEU A 42 -1.10 2.35 17.10
CA LEU A 42 -1.56 1.40 18.11
C LEU A 42 -0.76 0.10 18.00
N SER A 43 -0.57 -0.56 19.13
CA SER A 43 -0.15 -1.96 19.16
C SER A 43 -1.25 -2.88 18.60
N PRO A 44 -0.96 -4.13 18.21
CA PRO A 44 -1.91 -5.01 17.54
C PRO A 44 -3.23 -5.24 18.27
N CYS A 45 -3.20 -5.44 19.58
CA CYS A 45 -4.42 -5.56 20.41
C CYS A 45 -4.98 -4.20 20.84
N GLY A 46 -4.19 -3.12 20.67
CA GLY A 46 -4.57 -1.77 21.09
C GLY A 46 -4.36 -1.50 22.59
N THR A 47 -3.53 -2.31 23.26
CA THR A 47 -3.15 -2.08 24.67
C THR A 47 -2.26 -0.86 24.81
N TYR A 48 -1.41 -0.61 23.80
CA TYR A 48 -0.46 0.48 23.82
C TYR A 48 -0.68 1.44 22.63
N LEU A 49 -0.43 2.71 22.91
CA LEU A 49 -0.29 3.78 21.90
C LEU A 49 1.18 4.19 21.86
N GLN A 50 1.77 4.19 20.68
CA GLN A 50 3.12 4.70 20.46
C GLN A 50 3.05 6.03 19.71
N THR A 51 3.71 7.06 20.24
CA THR A 51 3.76 8.40 19.66
C THR A 51 5.18 8.82 19.35
N PHE A 52 5.37 9.50 18.25
CA PHE A 52 6.61 10.22 17.93
C PHE A 52 6.34 11.72 17.89
N GLN A 53 7.10 12.47 18.67
CA GLN A 53 7.03 13.92 18.79
C GLN A 53 8.29 14.58 18.21
N LYS A 54 8.12 15.67 17.49
CA LYS A 54 9.26 16.50 17.08
C LYS A 54 9.73 17.30 18.29
N SER A 55 10.87 16.93 18.84
CA SER A 55 11.49 17.66 19.94
C SER A 55 12.36 18.81 19.43
N SER A 56 12.34 19.93 20.15
CA SER A 56 13.24 21.06 19.95
C SER A 56 14.59 20.86 20.63
N LEU A 57 14.67 19.94 21.59
CA LEU A 57 15.88 19.68 22.36
C LEU A 57 16.57 18.39 21.86
N PRO A 58 17.88 18.42 21.57
CA PRO A 58 18.60 17.30 20.95
C PRO A 58 18.63 16.00 21.74
N GLN A 59 18.43 16.04 23.05
CA GLN A 59 18.50 14.88 23.94
C GLN A 59 17.16 14.47 24.57
N GLU A 60 16.09 15.16 24.23
CA GLU A 60 14.77 14.85 24.74
C GLU A 60 14.23 13.55 24.14
N LYS A 61 13.63 12.72 24.98
CA LYS A 61 12.95 11.49 24.54
C LYS A 61 11.76 11.85 23.68
N ASN A 62 11.76 11.36 22.45
CA ASN A 62 10.82 11.77 21.42
C ASN A 62 9.88 10.64 20.94
N VAL A 63 10.12 9.40 21.38
CA VAL A 63 9.20 8.28 21.21
C VAL A 63 8.71 7.85 22.57
N ILE A 64 7.40 7.85 22.75
CA ILE A 64 6.75 7.50 24.00
C ILE A 64 5.74 6.39 23.74
N LEU A 65 5.78 5.38 24.61
CA LEU A 65 4.80 4.30 24.66
C LEU A 65 3.85 4.53 25.83
N TRP A 66 2.58 4.66 25.53
CA TRP A 66 1.51 4.91 26.48
C TRP A 66 0.66 3.67 26.65
N LYS A 67 0.26 3.36 27.87
CA LYS A 67 -0.77 2.37 28.13
C LYS A 67 -2.14 3.02 27.90
N VAL A 68 -2.93 2.48 26.97
CA VAL A 68 -4.18 3.12 26.53
C VAL A 68 -5.19 3.27 27.67
N GLU A 69 -5.34 2.25 28.53
CA GLU A 69 -6.33 2.28 29.60
C GLU A 69 -5.96 3.23 30.73
N SER A 70 -4.71 3.23 31.21
CA SER A 70 -4.29 4.13 32.30
C SER A 70 -3.88 5.53 31.82
N GLY A 71 -3.47 5.68 30.56
CA GLY A 71 -2.90 6.92 30.02
C GLY A 71 -1.47 7.19 30.48
N GLU A 72 -0.85 6.26 31.19
CA GLU A 72 0.50 6.41 31.71
C GLU A 72 1.54 6.11 30.64
N SER A 73 2.65 6.85 30.68
CA SER A 73 3.84 6.56 29.88
C SER A 73 4.60 5.40 30.51
N VAL A 74 4.62 4.26 29.81
CA VAL A 74 5.28 3.03 30.29
C VAL A 74 6.72 2.89 29.80
N TYR A 75 7.05 3.53 28.68
CA TYR A 75 8.40 3.50 28.13
C TYR A 75 8.67 4.74 27.28
N GLN A 76 9.91 5.25 27.33
CA GLN A 76 10.32 6.45 26.58
C GLN A 76 11.74 6.26 26.06
N LEU A 77 11.96 6.67 24.80
CA LEU A 77 13.28 6.59 24.17
C LEU A 77 13.56 7.78 23.27
N LEU A 78 14.84 8.06 23.06
CA LEU A 78 15.31 8.98 22.05
C LEU A 78 15.63 8.18 20.77
N GLN A 79 15.02 8.53 19.65
CA GLN A 79 15.35 7.99 18.34
C GLN A 79 15.66 9.13 17.37
N LYS A 80 16.91 9.21 16.92
CA LYS A 80 17.38 10.32 16.07
C LYS A 80 16.81 10.29 14.66
N ASN A 81 16.72 9.09 14.07
CA ASN A 81 16.27 8.91 12.69
C ASN A 81 15.02 8.03 12.67
N ILE A 82 13.87 8.66 12.40
CA ILE A 82 12.61 7.96 12.18
C ILE A 82 12.18 8.19 10.74
N THR A 83 11.93 7.09 10.04
CA THR A 83 11.39 7.06 8.68
C THR A 83 10.10 6.24 8.67
N LYS A 84 9.35 6.30 7.60
CA LYS A 84 8.16 5.45 7.44
C LYS A 84 8.49 3.94 7.50
N THR A 85 9.70 3.55 7.15
CA THR A 85 10.17 2.15 7.17
C THR A 85 10.65 1.70 8.55
N THR A 86 11.12 2.61 9.40
CA THR A 86 11.57 2.33 10.76
C THR A 86 10.47 2.54 11.81
N TRP A 87 9.35 3.13 11.42
CA TRP A 87 8.17 3.29 12.27
C TRP A 87 7.21 2.10 12.11
N PRO A 88 6.59 1.59 13.17
CA PRO A 88 6.74 1.93 14.59
C PRO A 88 8.08 1.49 15.16
N SER A 89 8.60 2.27 16.14
CA SER A 89 9.92 2.05 16.76
C SER A 89 9.96 0.80 17.63
N ILE A 90 8.84 0.51 18.30
CA ILE A 90 8.63 -0.72 19.06
C ILE A 90 7.64 -1.57 18.26
N ARG A 91 8.02 -2.79 17.94
CA ARG A 91 7.22 -3.75 17.20
C ARG A 91 6.74 -4.84 18.13
N PHE A 92 5.49 -5.23 17.99
CA PHE A 92 4.83 -6.22 18.81
C PHE A 92 4.48 -7.46 18.00
N SER A 93 4.47 -8.63 18.66
CA SER A 93 3.77 -9.81 18.15
C SER A 93 2.25 -9.54 18.12
N SER A 94 1.51 -10.34 17.36
CA SER A 94 0.05 -10.12 17.18
C SER A 94 -0.75 -10.25 18.48
N ASP A 95 -0.24 -11.02 19.45
CA ASP A 95 -0.78 -11.22 20.80
C ASP A 95 -0.20 -10.25 21.83
N GLU A 96 0.71 -9.37 21.41
CA GLU A 96 1.47 -8.44 22.27
C GLU A 96 2.32 -9.11 23.36
N ALA A 97 2.53 -10.42 23.31
CA ALA A 97 3.34 -11.12 24.31
C ALA A 97 4.83 -10.74 24.19
N VAL A 98 5.30 -10.49 22.99
CA VAL A 98 6.69 -10.10 22.70
C VAL A 98 6.71 -8.72 22.06
N ALA A 99 7.57 -7.86 22.58
CA ALA A 99 7.89 -6.59 21.94
C ALA A 99 9.39 -6.50 21.65
N CYS A 100 9.75 -5.83 20.56
CA CYS A 100 11.16 -5.63 20.22
C CYS A 100 11.38 -4.24 19.61
N ARG A 101 12.61 -3.76 19.73
CA ARG A 101 13.07 -2.55 19.04
C ARG A 101 14.46 -2.73 18.45
N LEU A 102 14.70 -2.03 17.37
CA LEU A 102 16.03 -1.90 16.79
C LEU A 102 16.82 -0.83 17.55
N ALA A 103 18.00 -1.22 18.05
CA ALA A 103 19.01 -0.32 18.62
C ALA A 103 20.31 -0.44 17.80
N THR A 104 21.32 0.37 18.11
CA THR A 104 22.59 0.34 17.38
C THR A 104 23.27 -1.01 17.56
N ASN A 105 23.43 -1.77 16.46
CA ASN A 105 24.05 -3.11 16.43
C ASN A 105 23.36 -4.19 17.28
N GLU A 106 22.13 -3.95 17.73
CA GLU A 106 21.40 -4.93 18.52
C GLU A 106 19.89 -4.81 18.39
N ILE A 107 19.19 -5.87 18.69
CA ILE A 107 17.75 -5.91 18.86
C ILE A 107 17.47 -6.11 20.35
N GLN A 108 16.69 -5.22 20.93
CA GLN A 108 16.25 -5.30 22.33
C GLN A 108 14.84 -5.88 22.39
N PHE A 109 14.67 -6.92 23.22
CA PHE A 109 13.39 -7.59 23.42
C PHE A 109 12.81 -7.23 24.77
N PHE A 110 11.52 -7.00 24.82
CA PHE A 110 10.76 -6.65 26.00
C PHE A 110 9.69 -7.70 26.25
N ASP A 111 9.28 -7.82 27.50
CA ASP A 111 8.01 -8.41 27.84
C ASP A 111 6.91 -7.45 27.35
N GLY A 112 6.09 -7.91 26.42
CA GLY A 112 5.06 -7.06 25.83
C GLY A 112 3.96 -6.64 26.84
N CYS A 113 3.86 -7.33 27.97
CA CYS A 113 2.91 -7.03 29.03
C CYS A 113 3.50 -6.11 30.12
N ASP A 114 4.82 -6.07 30.28
CA ASP A 114 5.49 -5.32 31.36
C ASP A 114 6.78 -4.63 30.90
N PHE A 115 6.67 -3.35 30.62
CA PHE A 115 7.82 -2.50 30.25
C PHE A 115 8.59 -1.92 31.46
N SER A 116 8.10 -2.09 32.69
CA SER A 116 8.71 -1.52 33.89
C SER A 116 10.11 -2.08 34.16
N LYS A 117 10.34 -3.34 33.80
CA LYS A 117 11.63 -4.03 33.95
C LYS A 117 12.64 -3.70 32.85
N GLY A 118 12.27 -2.89 31.87
CA GLY A 118 13.11 -2.61 30.71
C GLY A 118 13.17 -3.79 29.75
N PHE A 119 14.25 -3.89 28.97
CA PHE A 119 14.41 -5.01 28.04
C PHE A 119 14.82 -6.29 28.75
N LYS A 120 14.22 -7.41 28.34
CA LYS A 120 14.41 -8.75 28.91
C LYS A 120 15.74 -9.36 28.48
N TYR A 121 16.03 -9.27 27.18
CA TYR A 121 17.30 -9.73 26.60
C TYR A 121 17.62 -8.94 25.34
N ARG A 122 18.82 -9.10 24.82
CA ARG A 122 19.29 -8.44 23.60
C ARG A 122 20.00 -9.41 22.68
N LEU A 123 19.76 -9.27 21.39
CA LEU A 123 20.42 -10.00 20.32
C LEU A 123 21.39 -9.05 19.62
N ARG A 124 22.67 -9.31 19.67
CA ARG A 124 23.68 -8.50 18.98
C ARG A 124 23.79 -8.92 17.52
N VAL A 125 23.56 -7.97 16.63
CA VAL A 125 23.70 -8.14 15.18
C VAL A 125 24.45 -6.92 14.63
N PRO A 126 25.77 -7.01 14.47
CA PRO A 126 26.58 -5.88 14.00
C PRO A 126 26.12 -5.37 12.63
N GLY A 127 25.96 -4.07 12.49
CA GLY A 127 25.56 -3.43 11.23
C GLY A 127 24.09 -3.57 10.86
N ILE A 128 23.24 -4.07 11.76
CA ILE A 128 21.79 -4.21 11.49
C ILE A 128 21.13 -2.88 11.14
N ALA A 129 20.31 -2.89 10.09
CA ALA A 129 19.60 -1.70 9.61
C ALA A 129 18.08 -1.83 9.64
N ALA A 130 17.55 -3.05 9.55
CA ALA A 130 16.11 -3.27 9.60
C ALA A 130 15.78 -4.62 10.29
N VAL A 131 14.60 -4.66 10.90
CA VAL A 131 14.06 -5.86 11.55
C VAL A 131 12.59 -6.01 11.20
N GLU A 132 12.13 -7.26 11.18
CA GLU A 132 10.71 -7.58 11.10
C GLU A 132 10.40 -8.77 12.00
N LEU A 133 9.52 -8.54 12.98
CA LEU A 133 9.05 -9.58 13.89
C LEU A 133 7.99 -10.43 13.19
N SER A 134 8.05 -11.75 13.35
CA SER A 134 7.01 -12.63 12.81
C SER A 134 5.67 -12.36 13.51
N LYS A 135 4.56 -12.53 12.78
CA LYS A 135 3.23 -12.07 13.23
C LYS A 135 2.67 -12.96 14.34
N THR A 136 2.79 -14.26 14.20
CA THR A 136 2.15 -15.24 15.10
C THR A 136 3.16 -16.25 15.60
N PRO A 137 3.22 -16.54 16.81
CA PRO A 137 3.15 -15.81 18.08
C PRO A 137 4.43 -15.04 18.42
N GLY A 138 5.07 -14.37 17.45
CA GLY A 138 6.34 -13.67 17.67
C GLY A 138 7.54 -14.59 17.86
N SER A 139 7.47 -15.78 17.25
CA SER A 139 8.48 -16.84 17.45
C SER A 139 9.82 -16.58 16.77
N HIS A 140 9.85 -15.74 15.75
CA HIS A 140 11.03 -15.44 14.95
C HIS A 140 11.16 -13.95 14.62
N ILE A 141 12.39 -13.52 14.42
CA ILE A 141 12.69 -12.16 13.93
C ILE A 141 13.65 -12.23 12.77
N ALA A 142 13.35 -11.47 11.72
CA ALA A 142 14.23 -11.28 10.57
C ALA A 142 15.05 -10.01 10.77
N ALA A 143 16.35 -10.11 10.59
CA ALA A 143 17.32 -9.02 10.70
C ALA A 143 18.01 -8.81 9.35
N PHE A 144 18.03 -7.57 8.87
CA PHE A 144 18.75 -7.17 7.66
C PHE A 144 20.01 -6.40 8.01
N VAL A 145 21.13 -6.85 7.45
CA VAL A 145 22.42 -6.18 7.51
C VAL A 145 22.79 -5.76 6.09
N PRO A 146 22.89 -4.45 5.77
CA PRO A 146 23.25 -3.97 4.44
C PRO A 146 24.71 -4.28 4.09
N GLU A 147 25.02 -4.21 2.81
CA GLU A 147 26.38 -4.36 2.30
C GLU A 147 27.30 -3.28 2.88
N SER A 148 28.47 -3.67 3.38
CA SER A 148 29.46 -2.77 3.94
C SER A 148 30.87 -3.29 3.76
N LYS A 149 31.80 -2.44 3.28
CA LYS A 149 33.26 -2.73 3.21
C LYS A 149 33.59 -4.07 2.53
N GLY A 150 32.88 -4.42 1.45
CA GLY A 150 33.10 -5.66 0.72
C GLY A 150 32.44 -6.90 1.33
N VAL A 151 31.73 -6.77 2.44
CA VAL A 151 30.90 -7.83 3.00
C VAL A 151 29.50 -7.72 2.38
N PRO A 152 28.98 -8.78 1.74
CA PRO A 152 27.66 -8.73 1.11
C PRO A 152 26.56 -8.49 2.13
N ALA A 153 25.48 -7.84 1.69
CA ALA A 153 24.28 -7.70 2.51
C ALA A 153 23.76 -9.08 2.94
N SER A 154 23.21 -9.19 4.13
CA SER A 154 22.65 -10.46 4.61
C SER A 154 21.33 -10.28 5.34
N ILE A 155 20.48 -11.31 5.20
CA ILE A 155 19.29 -11.49 6.01
C ILE A 155 19.53 -12.71 6.90
N GLN A 156 19.16 -12.55 8.15
CA GLN A 156 19.33 -13.55 9.18
C GLN A 156 18.00 -13.71 9.92
N ILE A 157 17.54 -14.94 10.07
CA ILE A 157 16.36 -15.27 10.85
C ILE A 157 16.81 -15.85 12.18
N PHE A 158 16.30 -15.30 13.26
CA PHE A 158 16.58 -15.78 14.62
C PHE A 158 15.30 -16.22 15.31
N ALA A 159 15.37 -17.26 16.12
CA ALA A 159 14.29 -17.58 17.04
C ALA A 159 14.29 -16.57 18.20
N CYS A 160 13.12 -16.09 18.58
CA CYS A 160 12.94 -15.19 19.74
C CYS A 160 13.06 -15.99 21.04
N ARG A 161 14.28 -16.37 21.43
CA ARG A 161 14.63 -17.09 22.68
C ARG A 161 15.52 -16.22 23.54
N GLU A 162 15.53 -16.48 24.83
CA GLU A 162 16.32 -15.74 25.80
C GLU A 162 17.83 -16.07 25.77
N ASP A 163 18.27 -16.95 24.88
CA ASP A 163 19.67 -17.31 24.73
C ASP A 163 20.46 -16.20 24.00
N PRO A 164 21.39 -15.51 24.68
CA PRO A 164 22.19 -14.43 24.09
C PRO A 164 23.19 -14.90 23.02
N GLN A 165 23.42 -16.19 22.88
CA GLN A 165 24.30 -16.79 21.88
C GLN A 165 23.55 -17.37 20.70
N SER A 166 22.26 -17.02 20.50
CA SER A 166 21.44 -17.59 19.47
C SER A 166 22.04 -17.35 18.07
N GLN A 167 22.44 -18.44 17.43
CA GLN A 167 22.83 -18.42 16.03
C GLN A 167 21.59 -18.25 15.16
N PRO A 168 21.71 -17.63 13.98
CA PRO A 168 20.58 -17.54 13.06
C PRO A 168 20.15 -18.93 12.60
N VAL A 169 18.86 -19.22 12.66
CA VAL A 169 18.25 -20.47 12.15
C VAL A 169 18.30 -20.54 10.62
N ALA A 170 18.32 -19.37 9.97
CA ALA A 170 18.52 -19.26 8.52
C ALA A 170 19.28 -17.97 8.21
N ARG A 171 20.17 -18.03 7.19
CA ARG A 171 20.95 -16.87 6.72
C ARG A 171 21.08 -16.90 5.22
N ARG A 172 20.88 -15.74 4.58
CA ARG A 172 21.13 -15.55 3.14
C ARG A 172 21.90 -14.26 2.89
N SER A 173 22.87 -14.33 1.97
CA SER A 173 23.65 -13.16 1.56
C SER A 173 23.25 -12.71 0.17
N PHE A 174 23.31 -11.38 -0.07
CA PHE A 174 22.93 -10.73 -1.32
C PHE A 174 24.00 -9.72 -1.72
N PHE A 175 24.29 -9.65 -3.01
CA PHE A 175 25.19 -8.63 -3.55
C PHE A 175 24.36 -7.45 -4.08
N ARG A 176 24.90 -6.23 -3.96
CA ARG A 176 24.31 -4.99 -4.45
C ARG A 176 22.91 -4.70 -3.87
N CYS A 177 22.72 -5.03 -2.58
CA CYS A 177 21.46 -4.85 -1.89
C CYS A 177 21.61 -3.79 -0.79
N SER A 178 21.10 -2.60 -1.03
CA SER A 178 21.12 -1.48 -0.06
C SER A 178 19.88 -1.39 0.82
N SER A 179 18.77 -1.94 0.37
CA SER A 179 17.48 -1.95 1.08
C SER A 179 16.73 -3.24 0.82
N VAL A 180 15.80 -3.58 1.71
CA VAL A 180 15.05 -4.82 1.65
C VAL A 180 13.62 -4.62 2.11
N GLN A 181 12.70 -5.39 1.52
CA GLN A 181 11.34 -5.58 2.03
C GLN A 181 11.24 -7.00 2.58
N LEU A 182 10.73 -7.12 3.79
CA LEU A 182 10.60 -8.38 4.53
C LEU A 182 9.11 -8.69 4.71
N HIS A 183 8.65 -9.80 4.17
CA HIS A 183 7.25 -10.19 4.20
C HIS A 183 7.09 -11.59 4.81
N TRP A 184 6.72 -11.64 6.09
CA TRP A 184 6.35 -12.89 6.74
C TRP A 184 5.02 -13.42 6.21
N ASN A 185 4.92 -14.73 6.00
CA ASN A 185 3.63 -15.36 5.78
C ASN A 185 2.81 -15.42 7.07
N TYR A 186 1.51 -15.68 6.96
CA TYR A 186 0.62 -15.66 8.13
C TYR A 186 0.99 -16.70 9.20
N GLY A 187 1.48 -17.87 8.83
CA GLY A 187 1.92 -18.90 9.77
C GLY A 187 3.33 -18.72 10.30
N SER A 188 4.02 -17.61 9.97
CA SER A 188 5.41 -17.34 10.39
C SER A 188 6.41 -18.46 10.08
N THR A 189 6.11 -19.28 9.06
CA THR A 189 6.94 -20.41 8.62
C THR A 189 7.88 -20.06 7.48
N GLY A 190 7.67 -18.91 6.84
CA GLY A 190 8.47 -18.47 5.70
C GLY A 190 8.50 -16.95 5.54
N LEU A 191 9.62 -16.47 5.04
CA LEU A 191 9.91 -15.08 4.79
C LEU A 191 10.20 -14.86 3.31
N LEU A 192 9.48 -13.94 2.68
CA LEU A 192 9.86 -13.40 1.37
C LEU A 192 10.74 -12.16 1.55
N VAL A 193 11.85 -12.18 0.85
CA VAL A 193 12.84 -11.12 0.81
C VAL A 193 13.00 -10.68 -0.62
N VAL A 194 12.29 -9.65 -1.06
CA VAL A 194 12.37 -9.13 -2.44
C VAL A 194 12.48 -10.26 -3.47
N VAL A 195 11.70 -11.26 -3.57
CA VAL A 195 11.78 -12.43 -4.47
C VAL A 195 12.81 -13.51 -4.10
N HIS A 196 13.27 -13.54 -2.87
CA HIS A 196 13.89 -14.73 -2.30
C HIS A 196 13.02 -15.29 -1.18
N TYR A 197 12.86 -16.59 -1.15
CA TYR A 197 12.08 -17.28 -0.13
C TYR A 197 13.02 -17.99 0.85
N LEU A 198 12.76 -17.83 2.13
CA LEU A 198 13.46 -18.51 3.22
C LEU A 198 12.46 -19.11 4.19
N THR A 199 12.66 -20.37 4.60
CA THR A 199 11.88 -21.00 5.65
C THR A 199 12.49 -20.75 7.03
N THR A 200 11.65 -20.78 8.07
CA THR A 200 12.10 -20.55 9.46
C THR A 200 12.89 -21.71 10.04
N ASP A 201 12.82 -22.90 9.44
CA ASP A 201 13.61 -24.07 9.80
C ASP A 201 14.94 -24.14 9.02
N GLY A 202 15.17 -23.19 8.10
CA GLY A 202 16.38 -23.16 7.27
C GLY A 202 16.48 -24.24 6.19
N THR A 203 15.44 -25.07 6.02
CA THR A 203 15.49 -26.24 5.13
C THR A 203 15.35 -25.88 3.65
N HIS A 204 14.63 -24.79 3.36
CA HIS A 204 14.33 -24.37 1.99
C HIS A 204 14.64 -22.89 1.77
N GLU A 205 15.42 -22.60 0.76
CA GLU A 205 15.73 -21.25 0.32
C GLU A 205 15.89 -21.17 -1.20
N GLY A 206 15.74 -19.98 -1.77
CA GLY A 206 16.11 -19.72 -3.15
C GLY A 206 15.38 -18.56 -3.81
N PRO A 207 15.86 -18.14 -5.00
CA PRO A 207 15.22 -17.10 -5.78
C PRO A 207 13.87 -17.56 -6.32
N VAL A 208 12.93 -16.61 -6.44
CA VAL A 208 11.70 -16.82 -7.18
C VAL A 208 11.99 -16.66 -8.67
N PRO A 209 11.63 -17.63 -9.54
CA PRO A 209 11.94 -17.57 -10.96
C PRO A 209 11.02 -16.57 -11.68
N LEU A 210 11.47 -15.34 -11.82
CA LEU A 210 10.77 -14.30 -12.56
C LEU A 210 11.17 -14.36 -14.04
N CYS A 211 10.17 -14.38 -14.92
CA CYS A 211 10.37 -14.52 -16.37
C CYS A 211 10.37 -13.18 -17.12
N LYS A 212 10.34 -12.04 -16.41
CA LYS A 212 10.39 -10.70 -16.99
C LYS A 212 11.37 -9.81 -16.21
N GLU A 213 12.25 -9.14 -16.93
CA GLU A 213 13.19 -8.19 -16.34
C GLU A 213 12.48 -6.90 -15.87
N GLY A 214 13.05 -6.30 -14.84
CA GLY A 214 12.60 -5.03 -14.31
C GLY A 214 12.35 -5.04 -12.81
N PRO A 215 11.82 -3.93 -12.26
CA PRO A 215 11.60 -3.78 -10.84
C PRO A 215 10.46 -4.66 -10.34
N ILE A 216 10.51 -4.98 -9.05
CA ILE A 216 9.40 -5.57 -8.33
C ILE A 216 8.54 -4.44 -7.79
N HIS A 217 7.25 -4.49 -8.12
CA HIS A 217 6.31 -3.44 -7.76
C HIS A 217 5.57 -3.75 -6.47
N ASP A 218 5.13 -5.02 -6.29
CA ASP A 218 4.45 -5.47 -5.07
C ASP A 218 4.61 -6.98 -4.89
N VAL A 219 4.62 -7.42 -3.63
CA VAL A 219 4.65 -8.83 -3.22
C VAL A 219 3.67 -9.02 -2.07
N GLN A 220 2.73 -9.95 -2.21
CA GLN A 220 1.72 -10.20 -1.19
C GLN A 220 1.53 -11.70 -0.98
N TRP A 221 1.54 -12.12 0.29
CA TRP A 221 1.11 -13.47 0.67
C TRP A 221 -0.40 -13.62 0.57
N SER A 222 -0.84 -14.82 0.17
CA SER A 222 -2.22 -15.23 0.37
C SER A 222 -2.53 -15.27 1.87
N TYR A 223 -3.80 -15.17 2.21
CA TYR A 223 -4.21 -15.22 3.62
C TYR A 223 -3.92 -16.58 4.28
N SER A 224 -3.95 -17.67 3.51
CA SER A 224 -3.51 -19.00 3.98
C SER A 224 -2.01 -19.08 4.28
N GLY A 225 -1.22 -18.17 3.72
CA GLY A 225 0.24 -18.18 3.81
C GLY A 225 0.90 -19.31 3.02
N SER A 226 0.15 -19.99 2.13
CA SER A 226 0.67 -21.09 1.30
C SER A 226 1.14 -20.64 -0.08
N GLU A 227 0.58 -19.54 -0.61
CA GLU A 227 0.94 -18.93 -1.87
C GLU A 227 1.27 -17.46 -1.70
N PHE A 228 2.00 -16.91 -2.67
CA PHE A 228 2.24 -15.48 -2.77
C PHE A 228 2.15 -15.01 -4.22
N ALA A 229 1.73 -13.78 -4.41
CA ALA A 229 1.68 -13.14 -5.71
C ALA A 229 2.75 -12.06 -5.82
N VAL A 230 3.32 -11.91 -7.03
CA VAL A 230 4.34 -10.92 -7.35
C VAL A 230 3.91 -10.14 -8.58
N VAL A 231 4.01 -8.81 -8.51
CA VAL A 231 3.91 -7.91 -9.68
C VAL A 231 5.29 -7.37 -9.99
N TYR A 232 5.79 -7.65 -11.18
CA TYR A 232 7.19 -7.40 -11.55
C TYR A 232 7.40 -7.08 -13.02
N GLY A 233 8.59 -6.56 -13.32
CA GLY A 233 9.05 -6.25 -14.67
C GLY A 233 8.73 -4.81 -15.09
N PHE A 234 9.36 -4.37 -16.18
CA PHE A 234 9.04 -3.07 -16.78
C PHE A 234 7.59 -3.04 -17.27
N MET A 235 6.97 -1.85 -17.23
CA MET A 235 5.58 -1.67 -17.67
C MET A 235 5.38 -2.03 -19.15
N PRO A 236 4.29 -2.73 -19.46
CA PRO A 236 3.24 -3.26 -18.60
C PRO A 236 3.76 -4.40 -17.70
N ALA A 237 3.59 -4.28 -16.37
CA ALA A 237 4.12 -5.25 -15.41
C ALA A 237 3.42 -6.61 -15.52
N LYS A 238 4.15 -7.68 -15.24
CA LYS A 238 3.62 -9.05 -15.18
C LYS A 238 3.22 -9.40 -13.75
N ALA A 239 2.12 -10.11 -13.58
CA ALA A 239 1.67 -10.63 -12.30
C ALA A 239 1.59 -12.14 -12.32
N THR A 240 2.18 -12.80 -11.32
CA THR A 240 2.23 -14.26 -11.21
C THR A 240 2.07 -14.70 -9.75
N VAL A 241 1.32 -15.76 -9.53
CA VAL A 241 1.18 -16.43 -8.23
C VAL A 241 2.12 -17.63 -8.17
N PHE A 242 2.80 -17.78 -7.03
CA PHE A 242 3.75 -18.86 -6.75
C PHE A 242 3.37 -19.61 -5.48
N ASP A 243 3.75 -20.89 -5.42
CA ASP A 243 3.70 -21.69 -4.20
C ASP A 243 4.93 -21.45 -3.30
N LYS A 244 4.94 -22.05 -2.10
CA LYS A 244 6.10 -22.02 -1.19
C LYS A 244 7.36 -22.67 -1.78
N LYS A 245 7.23 -23.56 -2.77
CA LYS A 245 8.35 -24.16 -3.49
C LYS A 245 8.84 -23.28 -4.63
N ARG A 246 8.20 -22.10 -4.82
CA ARG A 246 8.50 -21.10 -5.85
C ARG A 246 8.11 -21.53 -7.27
N ASN A 247 7.25 -22.54 -7.39
CA ASN A 247 6.67 -22.89 -8.68
C ASN A 247 5.58 -21.89 -9.06
N PRO A 248 5.52 -21.43 -10.33
CA PRO A 248 4.43 -20.60 -10.79
C PRO A 248 3.14 -21.42 -10.87
N LEU A 249 2.09 -20.96 -10.18
CA LEU A 249 0.78 -21.61 -10.14
C LEU A 249 -0.22 -20.99 -11.11
N LEU A 250 -0.18 -19.67 -11.23
CA LEU A 250 -1.12 -18.91 -12.05
C LEU A 250 -0.48 -17.63 -12.57
N GLU A 251 -0.53 -17.41 -13.87
CA GLU A 251 -0.23 -16.15 -14.50
C GLU A 251 -1.49 -15.27 -14.58
N LEU A 252 -1.44 -14.11 -13.92
CA LEU A 252 -2.54 -13.15 -13.88
C LEU A 252 -2.46 -12.11 -15.03
N GLY A 253 -1.58 -12.36 -16.01
CA GLY A 253 -1.39 -11.50 -17.17
C GLY A 253 -0.45 -10.31 -16.94
N THR A 254 -0.53 -9.37 -17.88
CA THR A 254 0.30 -8.15 -17.90
C THR A 254 -0.59 -6.92 -17.98
N GLY A 255 -0.17 -5.84 -17.33
CA GLY A 255 -0.91 -4.59 -17.35
C GLY A 255 -0.21 -3.47 -16.58
N PRO A 256 -0.84 -2.29 -16.51
CA PRO A 256 -0.32 -1.16 -15.73
C PRO A 256 -0.57 -1.39 -14.22
N TYR A 257 -0.01 -2.46 -13.68
CA TYR A 257 -0.22 -2.88 -12.29
C TYR A 257 1.02 -2.60 -11.44
N ASN A 258 0.80 -2.17 -10.20
CA ASN A 258 1.83 -1.99 -9.19
C ASN A 258 1.37 -2.39 -7.78
N THR A 259 0.19 -2.99 -7.67
CA THR A 259 -0.45 -3.29 -6.38
C THR A 259 -1.22 -4.61 -6.49
N ILE A 260 -1.08 -5.45 -5.47
CA ILE A 260 -1.82 -6.69 -5.28
C ILE A 260 -2.68 -6.56 -4.04
N ARG A 261 -3.91 -7.07 -4.10
CA ARG A 261 -4.76 -7.22 -2.91
C ARG A 261 -5.40 -8.60 -2.91
N TRP A 262 -4.94 -9.44 -2.00
CA TRP A 262 -5.55 -10.74 -1.74
C TRP A 262 -6.85 -10.57 -0.96
N ASN A 263 -7.84 -11.32 -1.37
CA ASN A 263 -9.09 -11.45 -0.63
C ASN A 263 -8.84 -12.18 0.70
N PRO A 264 -9.39 -11.72 1.84
CA PRO A 264 -9.18 -12.35 3.14
C PRO A 264 -9.60 -13.82 3.21
N LYS A 265 -10.58 -14.22 2.39
CA LYS A 265 -11.00 -15.63 2.25
C LYS A 265 -10.18 -16.44 1.24
N GLY A 266 -9.16 -15.83 0.61
CA GLY A 266 -8.27 -16.47 -0.35
C GLY A 266 -8.92 -16.84 -1.69
N LYS A 267 -10.16 -16.39 -1.96
CA LYS A 267 -10.87 -16.71 -3.21
C LYS A 267 -10.51 -15.77 -4.34
N PHE A 268 -10.40 -14.47 -4.05
CA PHE A 268 -10.22 -13.45 -5.08
C PHE A 268 -8.88 -12.74 -4.95
N ILE A 269 -8.41 -12.20 -6.08
CA ILE A 269 -7.23 -11.32 -6.17
C ILE A 269 -7.64 -10.10 -6.98
N CYS A 270 -7.27 -8.92 -6.50
CA CYS A 270 -7.30 -7.69 -7.25
C CYS A 270 -5.88 -7.25 -7.60
N LEU A 271 -5.60 -7.05 -8.88
CA LEU A 271 -4.43 -6.34 -9.37
C LEU A 271 -4.83 -4.90 -9.67
N ALA A 272 -4.00 -3.94 -9.28
CA ALA A 272 -4.31 -2.53 -9.49
C ALA A 272 -3.07 -1.71 -9.84
N GLY A 273 -3.29 -0.61 -10.56
CA GLY A 273 -2.27 0.37 -10.91
C GLY A 273 -2.55 1.72 -10.27
N PHE A 274 -2.07 1.94 -9.05
CA PHE A 274 -2.30 3.18 -8.31
C PHE A 274 -1.08 4.11 -8.32
N GLY A 275 -1.27 5.28 -7.76
CA GLY A 275 -0.20 6.23 -7.61
C GLY A 275 0.09 7.01 -8.88
N LYS A 276 1.18 6.72 -9.55
CA LYS A 276 1.57 7.32 -10.83
C LYS A 276 0.87 6.65 -12.02
N LEU A 277 0.16 5.55 -11.78
CA LEU A 277 -0.58 4.80 -12.80
C LEU A 277 -2.05 5.24 -12.83
N PRO A 278 -2.76 4.96 -13.95
CA PRO A 278 -4.08 5.54 -14.22
C PRO A 278 -5.24 4.95 -13.40
N GLY A 279 -5.02 3.95 -12.54
CA GLY A 279 -6.04 3.36 -11.69
C GLY A 279 -6.74 2.13 -12.26
N ASP A 280 -6.16 1.50 -13.28
CA ASP A 280 -6.71 0.27 -13.85
C ASP A 280 -6.67 -0.86 -12.82
N MET A 281 -7.75 -1.63 -12.75
CA MET A 281 -7.88 -2.77 -11.84
C MET A 281 -8.41 -3.99 -12.59
N ALA A 282 -7.89 -5.18 -12.23
CA ALA A 282 -8.36 -6.47 -12.72
C ALA A 282 -8.68 -7.39 -11.54
N PHE A 283 -9.86 -7.99 -11.58
CA PHE A 283 -10.36 -8.90 -10.55
C PHE A 283 -10.32 -10.33 -11.04
N TRP A 284 -9.79 -11.23 -10.22
CA TRP A 284 -9.60 -12.63 -10.55
C TRP A 284 -10.24 -13.53 -9.49
N ASP A 285 -10.91 -14.58 -9.93
CA ASP A 285 -11.18 -15.74 -9.08
C ASP A 285 -9.95 -16.65 -9.10
N TYR A 286 -9.26 -16.73 -7.97
CA TYR A 286 -8.04 -17.51 -7.86
C TYR A 286 -8.32 -19.02 -7.92
N ARG A 287 -9.44 -19.48 -7.34
CA ARG A 287 -9.82 -20.90 -7.34
C ARG A 287 -10.20 -21.38 -8.74
N GLU A 288 -11.00 -20.56 -9.44
CA GLU A 288 -11.44 -20.86 -10.81
C GLU A 288 -10.40 -20.48 -11.88
N LYS A 289 -9.29 -19.83 -11.46
CA LYS A 289 -8.22 -19.33 -12.35
C LYS A 289 -8.75 -18.44 -13.49
N LYS A 290 -9.78 -17.67 -13.22
CA LYS A 290 -10.51 -16.87 -14.21
C LYS A 290 -10.52 -15.39 -13.84
N GLN A 291 -10.33 -14.54 -14.84
CA GLN A 291 -10.57 -13.11 -14.70
C GLN A 291 -12.08 -12.84 -14.69
N LEU A 292 -12.55 -12.15 -13.66
CA LEU A 292 -13.96 -11.83 -13.43
C LEU A 292 -14.38 -10.52 -14.10
N GLY A 293 -13.48 -9.54 -14.12
CA GLY A 293 -13.77 -8.24 -14.72
C GLY A 293 -12.63 -7.25 -14.53
N THR A 294 -12.79 -6.10 -15.17
CA THR A 294 -11.87 -4.96 -15.05
C THR A 294 -12.65 -3.70 -14.76
N THR A 295 -12.05 -2.78 -14.04
CA THR A 295 -12.63 -1.46 -13.77
C THR A 295 -11.52 -0.44 -13.53
N LYS A 296 -11.90 0.81 -13.30
CA LYS A 296 -10.93 1.89 -13.09
C LYS A 296 -11.30 2.74 -11.87
N ALA A 297 -10.31 3.03 -11.06
CA ALA A 297 -10.43 3.92 -9.91
C ALA A 297 -9.34 4.98 -9.97
N ASP A 298 -9.63 6.06 -10.72
CA ASP A 298 -8.71 7.18 -10.92
C ASP A 298 -8.28 7.79 -9.59
N CYS A 299 -6.99 8.11 -9.48
CA CYS A 299 -6.40 8.79 -8.33
C CYS A 299 -6.61 8.13 -6.96
N SER A 300 -6.95 6.85 -6.92
CA SER A 300 -7.12 6.13 -5.66
C SER A 300 -5.80 6.00 -4.90
N VAL A 301 -5.89 6.16 -3.58
CA VAL A 301 -4.76 6.07 -2.64
C VAL A 301 -4.88 4.82 -1.78
N THR A 302 -6.09 4.50 -1.36
CA THR A 302 -6.41 3.34 -0.53
C THR A 302 -7.14 2.30 -1.36
N SER A 303 -6.80 1.04 -1.15
CA SER A 303 -7.46 -0.10 -1.75
C SER A 303 -7.44 -1.29 -0.80
N GLU A 304 -8.61 -1.86 -0.50
CA GLU A 304 -8.74 -2.87 0.53
C GLU A 304 -9.98 -3.73 0.33
N TRP A 305 -9.86 -5.05 0.57
CA TRP A 305 -11.01 -5.94 0.66
C TRP A 305 -11.74 -5.77 2.00
N SER A 306 -13.05 -5.86 1.97
CA SER A 306 -13.82 -5.98 3.20
C SER A 306 -13.45 -7.27 3.95
N PRO A 307 -13.53 -7.30 5.28
CA PRO A 307 -13.17 -8.49 6.06
C PRO A 307 -13.95 -9.75 5.70
N ASN A 308 -15.21 -9.61 5.26
CA ASN A 308 -16.02 -10.72 4.77
C ASN A 308 -15.63 -11.19 3.34
N GLY A 309 -14.76 -10.45 2.65
CA GLY A 309 -14.27 -10.80 1.32
C GLY A 309 -15.23 -10.55 0.15
N CYS A 310 -16.39 -9.91 0.38
CA CYS A 310 -17.39 -9.70 -0.68
C CYS A 310 -17.19 -8.42 -1.46
N TYR A 311 -16.62 -7.39 -0.83
CA TYR A 311 -16.49 -6.06 -1.40
C TYR A 311 -15.05 -5.59 -1.43
N PHE A 312 -14.78 -4.73 -2.39
CA PHE A 312 -13.48 -4.07 -2.54
C PHE A 312 -13.67 -2.55 -2.47
N MET A 313 -12.98 -1.91 -1.53
CA MET A 313 -13.03 -0.46 -1.36
C MET A 313 -11.84 0.20 -2.04
N THR A 314 -12.09 1.33 -2.69
CA THR A 314 -11.06 2.28 -3.10
C THR A 314 -11.41 3.67 -2.59
N ALA A 315 -10.41 4.46 -2.24
CA ALA A 315 -10.64 5.83 -1.79
C ALA A 315 -9.64 6.82 -2.38
N THR A 316 -10.15 7.99 -2.75
CA THR A 316 -9.37 9.19 -3.12
C THR A 316 -9.39 10.15 -1.94
N THR A 317 -8.22 10.49 -1.40
CA THR A 317 -8.11 11.22 -0.12
C THR A 317 -7.40 12.58 -0.27
N ALA A 318 -7.79 13.54 0.59
CA ALA A 318 -7.33 14.92 0.60
C ALA A 318 -5.81 15.13 0.72
N PRO A 319 -5.02 14.32 1.45
CA PRO A 319 -3.57 14.53 1.53
C PRO A 319 -2.87 14.45 0.17
N ARG A 320 -3.45 13.72 -0.78
CA ARG A 320 -2.92 13.58 -2.13
C ARG A 320 -3.65 14.43 -3.15
N LEU A 321 -4.97 14.44 -3.12
CA LEU A 321 -5.84 15.16 -4.03
C LEU A 321 -6.90 15.91 -3.25
N GLN A 322 -7.00 17.23 -3.46
CA GLN A 322 -7.95 18.07 -2.72
C GLN A 322 -9.35 18.15 -3.37
N ILE A 323 -9.50 17.58 -4.56
CA ILE A 323 -10.76 17.51 -5.31
C ILE A 323 -11.14 16.05 -5.54
N ASP A 324 -12.41 15.79 -5.80
CA ASP A 324 -12.97 14.47 -6.11
C ASP A 324 -12.71 13.41 -5.03
N ASN A 325 -12.65 13.86 -3.76
CA ASN A 325 -12.52 12.95 -2.63
C ASN A 325 -13.74 12.04 -2.56
N CYS A 326 -13.52 10.74 -2.65
CA CYS A 326 -14.61 9.78 -2.66
C CYS A 326 -14.20 8.40 -2.13
N ILE A 327 -15.20 7.67 -1.69
CA ILE A 327 -15.13 6.22 -1.45
C ILE A 327 -15.93 5.54 -2.56
N LYS A 328 -15.33 4.53 -3.19
CA LYS A 328 -16.03 3.59 -4.07
C LYS A 328 -15.96 2.20 -3.45
N ILE A 329 -17.09 1.53 -3.36
CA ILE A 329 -17.18 0.12 -2.97
C ILE A 329 -17.59 -0.65 -4.22
N LEU A 330 -16.83 -1.69 -4.52
CA LEU A 330 -17.00 -2.53 -5.69
C LEU A 330 -17.34 -3.96 -5.25
N HIS A 331 -18.08 -4.68 -6.07
CA HIS A 331 -18.22 -6.12 -5.93
C HIS A 331 -16.90 -6.84 -6.28
N HIS A 332 -16.82 -8.11 -5.97
CA HIS A 332 -15.66 -8.97 -6.25
C HIS A 332 -15.29 -9.08 -7.75
N ASN A 333 -16.17 -8.70 -8.64
CA ASN A 333 -15.96 -8.67 -10.10
C ASN A 333 -15.60 -7.28 -10.64
N GLY A 334 -15.49 -6.28 -9.77
CA GLY A 334 -15.16 -4.90 -10.14
C GLY A 334 -16.38 -4.02 -10.48
N SER A 335 -17.62 -4.53 -10.46
CA SER A 335 -18.81 -3.71 -10.67
C SER A 335 -19.03 -2.77 -9.47
N LEU A 336 -19.47 -1.55 -9.76
CA LEU A 336 -19.69 -0.53 -8.73
C LEU A 336 -20.93 -0.88 -7.91
N PHE A 337 -20.76 -1.02 -6.59
CA PHE A 337 -21.84 -1.20 -5.63
C PHE A 337 -22.27 0.13 -5.01
N PHE A 338 -21.29 0.93 -4.56
CA PHE A 338 -21.58 2.17 -3.84
C PHE A 338 -20.50 3.23 -4.13
N LYS A 339 -20.91 4.48 -4.26
CA LYS A 339 -20.01 5.64 -4.35
C LYS A 339 -20.52 6.77 -3.47
N LYS A 340 -19.61 7.35 -2.67
CA LYS A 340 -19.90 8.54 -1.86
C LYS A 340 -18.81 9.58 -2.06
N MET A 341 -19.22 10.80 -2.35
CA MET A 341 -18.33 11.97 -2.44
C MET A 341 -18.24 12.67 -1.10
N PHE A 342 -17.10 13.31 -0.85
CA PHE A 342 -16.80 14.09 0.33
C PHE A 342 -16.11 15.39 -0.07
N ASP A 343 -16.37 16.48 0.63
CA ASP A 343 -15.61 17.72 0.46
C ASP A 343 -14.13 17.52 0.81
N LYS A 344 -13.89 16.85 1.93
CA LYS A 344 -12.57 16.39 2.35
C LYS A 344 -12.63 15.00 2.98
N LEU A 345 -11.86 14.08 2.45
CA LEU A 345 -11.68 12.74 2.99
C LEU A 345 -10.20 12.52 3.30
N TYR A 346 -9.86 12.34 4.56
CA TYR A 346 -8.46 12.14 4.98
C TYR A 346 -8.05 10.68 4.97
N GLN A 347 -8.95 9.78 5.36
CA GLN A 347 -8.68 8.36 5.47
C GLN A 347 -9.98 7.56 5.33
N ALA A 348 -9.88 6.39 4.70
CA ALA A 348 -10.94 5.38 4.65
C ALA A 348 -10.30 4.01 4.82
N GLU A 349 -10.86 3.20 5.71
CA GLU A 349 -10.40 1.84 5.97
C GLU A 349 -11.56 1.00 6.49
N TRP A 350 -11.52 -0.31 6.25
CA TRP A 350 -12.44 -1.24 6.87
C TRP A 350 -12.03 -1.47 8.32
N LYS A 351 -13.02 -1.65 9.21
CA LYS A 351 -12.73 -2.17 10.55
C LYS A 351 -12.19 -3.59 10.41
N PRO A 352 -10.97 -3.88 10.89
CA PRO A 352 -10.44 -5.23 10.84
C PRO A 352 -11.30 -6.20 11.64
N GLU A 353 -11.61 -7.34 11.04
CA GLU A 353 -12.29 -8.46 11.71
C GLU A 353 -11.72 -9.77 11.17
N SER A 354 -11.71 -10.81 12.01
CA SER A 354 -11.25 -12.13 11.56
C SER A 354 -12.16 -12.64 10.44
N PRO A 355 -11.59 -13.06 9.29
CA PRO A 355 -12.38 -13.63 8.20
C PRO A 355 -13.18 -14.87 8.60
N GLU A 356 -12.75 -15.57 9.65
CA GLU A 356 -13.40 -16.76 10.17
C GLU A 356 -14.79 -16.48 10.78
N ARG A 357 -15.04 -15.22 11.17
CA ARG A 357 -16.34 -14.78 11.69
C ARG A 357 -17.45 -14.74 10.65
N PHE A 358 -17.09 -14.82 9.37
CA PHE A 358 -18.02 -14.72 8.25
C PHE A 358 -18.19 -16.07 7.58
N CYS A 359 -19.39 -16.35 7.07
CA CYS A 359 -19.67 -17.51 6.22
C CYS A 359 -18.79 -17.56 4.98
N GLU A 360 -18.78 -18.70 4.29
CA GLU A 360 -18.05 -18.81 3.02
C GLU A 360 -18.53 -17.78 1.99
N VAL A 361 -17.59 -17.20 1.24
CA VAL A 361 -17.86 -16.12 0.27
C VAL A 361 -18.92 -16.54 -0.76
N ALA A 362 -18.98 -17.83 -1.14
CA ALA A 362 -19.96 -18.34 -2.08
C ALA A 362 -21.40 -18.26 -1.55
N GLU A 363 -21.59 -18.45 -0.25
CA GLU A 363 -22.90 -18.32 0.41
C GLU A 363 -23.29 -16.85 0.58
N LEU A 364 -22.32 -16.00 0.95
CA LEU A 364 -22.52 -14.57 1.07
C LEU A 364 -22.88 -13.91 -0.28
N ILE A 365 -22.22 -14.31 -1.38
CA ILE A 365 -22.54 -13.82 -2.72
C ILE A 365 -23.95 -14.22 -3.13
N LYS A 366 -24.35 -15.47 -2.91
CA LYS A 366 -25.72 -15.94 -3.20
C LYS A 366 -26.76 -15.17 -2.40
N SER A 367 -26.49 -14.87 -1.12
CA SER A 367 -27.40 -14.08 -0.28
C SER A 367 -27.50 -12.61 -0.71
N VAL A 368 -26.40 -12.03 -1.19
CA VAL A 368 -26.37 -10.65 -1.73
C VAL A 368 -27.07 -10.58 -3.09
N ASP A 369 -26.90 -11.57 -3.96
CA ASP A 369 -27.58 -11.64 -5.25
C ASP A 369 -29.11 -11.88 -5.09
N SER A 370 -29.51 -12.54 -4.02
CA SER A 370 -30.93 -12.72 -3.68
C SER A 370 -31.56 -11.47 -3.04
N LEU A 371 -30.76 -10.59 -2.49
CA LEU A 371 -31.16 -9.26 -2.00
C LEU A 371 -31.11 -8.21 -3.14
N LYS A 372 -31.51 -8.56 -4.36
CA LYS A 372 -31.84 -7.54 -5.37
C LYS A 372 -32.95 -6.70 -4.76
N VAL A 373 -32.54 -5.50 -4.35
CA VAL A 373 -33.43 -4.46 -3.86
C VAL A 373 -34.54 -4.31 -4.88
N GLU A 374 -35.78 -4.63 -4.46
CA GLU A 374 -36.96 -4.15 -5.17
C GLU A 374 -36.83 -2.65 -5.25
N GLU A 375 -36.52 -2.14 -6.44
CA GLU A 375 -36.62 -0.72 -6.74
C GLU A 375 -38.04 -0.29 -6.38
N ARG A 376 -38.20 0.39 -5.27
CA ARG A 376 -39.43 1.11 -4.94
C ARG A 376 -39.65 2.13 -6.04
N LYS A 377 -40.47 1.79 -7.01
CA LYS A 377 -41.05 2.76 -7.93
C LYS A 377 -41.76 3.84 -7.11
N PRO A 378 -41.50 5.11 -7.33
CA PRO A 378 -42.29 6.15 -6.70
C PRO A 378 -43.72 6.03 -7.19
N GLN A 379 -44.67 5.87 -6.26
CA GLN A 379 -46.09 5.95 -6.54
C GLN A 379 -46.40 7.36 -7.03
N GLY A 380 -46.56 7.50 -8.34
CA GLY A 380 -47.09 8.70 -8.97
C GLY A 380 -48.58 8.72 -8.88
N GLN A 381 -49.10 9.80 -8.34
CA GLN A 381 -50.51 10.14 -8.27
C GLN A 381 -51.15 10.18 -9.66
N THR A 382 -52.29 9.53 -9.76
CA THR A 382 -53.20 9.54 -10.90
C THR A 382 -53.82 10.93 -11.12
N ALA A 383 -53.67 11.48 -12.34
CA ALA A 383 -54.63 12.44 -12.87
C ALA A 383 -54.97 12.02 -14.31
N LYS A 384 -56.25 11.82 -14.54
CA LYS A 384 -56.90 11.49 -15.81
C LYS A 384 -56.94 12.73 -16.71
N SER A 385 -56.69 12.57 -17.99
CA SER A 385 -57.63 13.02 -19.05
C SER A 385 -57.12 12.73 -20.46
N SER A 386 -57.96 12.01 -21.17
CA SER A 386 -58.48 12.07 -22.57
C SER A 386 -57.54 12.12 -23.77
N GLN A 387 -57.82 11.14 -24.57
CA GLN A 387 -57.66 10.86 -25.98
C GLN A 387 -57.52 12.07 -26.91
N ASN A 388 -56.59 11.98 -27.87
CA ASN A 388 -57.01 12.06 -29.29
C ASN A 388 -55.93 11.49 -30.23
N THR A 389 -56.43 10.66 -31.12
CA THR A 389 -55.78 10.02 -32.26
C THR A 389 -55.46 11.00 -33.37
N ALA A 390 -54.28 10.91 -33.99
CA ALA A 390 -54.09 11.18 -35.42
C ALA A 390 -52.84 10.48 -35.96
N LYS A 391 -53.05 9.69 -36.93
CA LYS A 391 -52.13 8.95 -37.79
C LYS A 391 -51.62 9.87 -38.89
N VAL A 392 -50.31 9.96 -39.17
CA VAL A 392 -49.79 10.25 -40.53
C VAL A 392 -48.31 9.80 -40.64
N THR A 393 -48.10 8.84 -41.50
CA THR A 393 -47.05 8.50 -42.49
C THR A 393 -45.61 9.04 -42.37
N SER A 394 -44.72 8.05 -42.48
CA SER A 394 -43.34 7.97 -42.93
C SER A 394 -42.72 9.07 -43.77
N SER A 395 -41.49 9.47 -43.45
CA SER A 395 -40.42 9.71 -44.43
C SER A 395 -39.04 9.62 -43.75
N ASP A 396 -38.15 8.87 -44.39
CA ASP A 396 -36.73 8.67 -44.06
C ASP A 396 -35.95 9.99 -44.09
N MET A 397 -35.09 10.17 -43.05
CA MET A 397 -33.83 10.92 -43.20
C MET A 397 -32.78 10.43 -42.15
N PRO A 398 -31.49 10.42 -42.48
CA PRO A 398 -30.47 9.69 -41.74
C PRO A 398 -30.04 10.39 -40.47
N ALA A 399 -29.74 9.57 -39.46
CA ALA A 399 -29.27 9.98 -38.13
C ALA A 399 -27.92 10.71 -38.17
N GLN A 400 -27.91 11.96 -37.76
CA GLN A 400 -26.71 12.73 -37.48
C GLN A 400 -26.13 12.26 -36.11
N LYS A 401 -24.86 11.86 -36.12
CA LYS A 401 -24.06 11.58 -34.91
C LYS A 401 -23.88 12.87 -34.09
N PRO A 402 -23.98 12.83 -32.76
CA PRO A 402 -23.71 14.02 -31.93
C PRO A 402 -22.24 14.44 -32.05
N SER A 403 -22.01 15.71 -32.38
CA SER A 403 -20.69 16.32 -32.48
C SER A 403 -20.06 16.44 -31.08
N ALA A 404 -18.86 15.94 -30.94
CA ALA A 404 -18.07 16.09 -29.72
C ALA A 404 -17.76 17.57 -29.43
N TYR A 405 -17.96 17.99 -28.19
CA TYR A 405 -17.61 19.32 -27.69
C TYR A 405 -16.13 19.61 -27.90
N ARG A 406 -15.77 20.68 -28.59
CA ARG A 406 -14.40 21.19 -28.72
C ARG A 406 -14.25 22.47 -27.90
N PRO A 407 -13.29 22.52 -26.96
CA PRO A 407 -12.97 23.75 -26.22
C PRO A 407 -12.45 24.85 -27.15
N PRO A 408 -12.67 26.13 -26.86
CA PRO A 408 -12.32 27.27 -27.76
C PRO A 408 -10.81 27.45 -28.03
N GLN A 409 -9.93 26.76 -27.31
CA GLN A 409 -8.47 26.87 -27.46
C GLN A 409 -7.84 25.81 -28.37
N ALA A 410 -8.61 24.89 -28.94
CA ALA A 410 -8.09 23.76 -29.74
C ALA A 410 -7.96 24.09 -31.26
N LYS A 411 -7.65 25.32 -31.60
CA LYS A 411 -7.48 25.70 -33.03
C LYS A 411 -6.21 25.13 -33.71
N ASN A 412 -5.28 24.56 -32.96
CA ASN A 412 -3.98 24.07 -33.47
C ASN A 412 -3.72 22.59 -33.25
N ALA A 413 -4.73 21.77 -32.88
CA ALA A 413 -4.51 20.35 -32.57
C ALA A 413 -4.07 19.51 -33.80
N ALA A 414 -4.46 19.89 -35.00
CA ALA A 414 -4.04 19.19 -36.22
C ALA A 414 -2.57 19.46 -36.58
N ALA A 415 -2.03 20.63 -36.27
CA ALA A 415 -0.64 20.96 -36.51
C ALA A 415 0.32 20.24 -35.54
N VAL A 416 -0.10 20.04 -34.27
CA VAL A 416 0.67 19.34 -33.26
C VAL A 416 0.68 17.81 -33.51
N GLN A 417 -0.38 17.28 -34.11
CA GLN A 417 -0.48 15.86 -34.44
C GLN A 417 0.38 15.50 -35.66
N ALA A 418 0.50 16.38 -36.64
CA ALA A 418 1.40 16.21 -37.78
C ALA A 418 2.89 16.28 -37.39
N GLU A 419 3.22 17.10 -36.40
CA GLU A 419 4.60 17.23 -35.88
C GLU A 419 5.05 15.99 -35.04
N LEU A 420 4.10 15.27 -34.44
CA LEU A 420 4.35 14.06 -33.64
C LEU A 420 4.49 12.77 -34.48
N PHE A 421 3.94 12.73 -35.68
CA PHE A 421 3.89 11.53 -36.52
C PHE A 421 4.75 11.61 -37.80
N GLY A 422 5.62 12.63 -37.95
CA GLY A 422 6.75 12.59 -38.87
C GLY A 422 6.39 12.68 -40.34
N GLU A 423 5.35 13.44 -40.76
CA GLU A 423 5.21 13.85 -42.15
C GLU A 423 5.92 15.19 -42.39
N SER A 424 7.00 15.13 -43.17
CA SER A 424 7.79 16.27 -43.57
C SER A 424 7.04 17.15 -44.57
N SER A 425 6.66 18.35 -44.17
CA SER A 425 6.50 19.46 -45.07
C SER A 425 7.11 20.74 -44.51
N SER A 426 7.92 21.35 -45.30
CA SER A 426 8.74 22.51 -45.07
C SER A 426 7.99 23.75 -44.58
N GLU A 427 8.72 24.51 -43.69
CA GLU A 427 8.59 25.94 -43.42
C GLU A 427 7.40 26.42 -42.58
N THR A 428 7.63 26.55 -41.31
CA THR A 428 7.70 27.82 -40.53
C THR A 428 7.93 27.51 -39.05
N LEU A 429 9.16 27.61 -38.62
CA LEU A 429 9.52 27.52 -37.17
C LEU A 429 8.85 28.65 -36.41
N SER A 430 8.03 28.30 -35.43
CA SER A 430 7.38 29.24 -34.50
C SER A 430 8.42 30.14 -33.81
N LYS A 431 8.08 31.42 -33.62
CA LYS A 431 8.93 32.41 -32.94
C LYS A 431 9.51 31.92 -31.59
N ASN A 432 8.82 31.04 -30.89
CA ASN A 432 9.28 30.44 -29.63
C ASN A 432 10.37 29.36 -29.84
N ALA A 433 10.30 28.59 -30.91
CA ALA A 433 11.32 27.58 -31.24
C ALA A 433 12.64 28.23 -31.63
N LEU A 434 12.58 29.33 -32.39
CA LEU A 434 13.74 30.16 -32.74
C LEU A 434 14.37 30.83 -31.50
N ARG A 435 13.58 31.29 -30.55
CA ARG A 435 14.04 31.90 -29.29
C ARG A 435 14.73 30.88 -28.37
N ASN A 436 14.22 29.65 -28.30
CA ASN A 436 14.79 28.57 -27.54
C ASN A 436 16.09 28.02 -28.19
N LYS A 437 16.17 27.98 -29.52
CA LYS A 437 17.40 27.61 -30.25
C LYS A 437 18.52 28.61 -29.98
N LYS A 438 18.25 29.90 -30.11
CA LYS A 438 19.19 30.99 -29.79
C LYS A 438 19.66 30.98 -28.32
N LYS A 439 18.79 30.60 -27.37
CA LYS A 439 19.14 30.50 -25.97
C LYS A 439 20.07 29.31 -25.67
N ARG A 440 19.88 28.20 -26.37
CA ARG A 440 20.76 27.02 -26.29
C ARG A 440 22.12 27.21 -26.94
N GLU A 441 22.20 27.94 -28.07
CA GLU A 441 23.45 28.31 -28.71
C GLU A 441 24.28 29.23 -27.81
N LYS A 442 23.67 30.27 -27.24
CA LYS A 442 24.33 31.19 -26.32
C LYS A 442 24.84 30.50 -25.04
N GLN A 443 24.14 29.46 -24.57
CA GLN A 443 24.61 28.66 -23.43
C GLN A 443 25.77 27.71 -23.79
N ARG A 444 25.82 27.23 -25.03
CA ARG A 444 26.95 26.42 -25.53
C ARG A 444 28.22 27.28 -25.73
N GLU A 445 28.08 28.49 -26.29
CA GLU A 445 29.19 29.42 -26.44
C GLU A 445 29.76 29.85 -25.10
N LYS A 446 28.89 30.10 -24.08
CA LYS A 446 29.34 30.44 -22.74
C LYS A 446 30.08 29.31 -22.04
N LYS A 447 29.66 28.07 -22.22
CA LYS A 447 30.35 26.87 -21.72
C LYS A 447 31.67 26.58 -22.48
N ALA A 448 31.76 26.91 -23.74
CA ALA A 448 33.00 26.75 -24.52
C ALA A 448 34.03 27.82 -24.15
N ALA A 449 33.59 29.05 -23.84
CA ALA A 449 34.46 30.14 -23.36
C ALA A 449 35.00 29.88 -21.93
N GLU A 450 34.19 29.26 -21.07
CA GLU A 450 34.62 28.90 -19.70
C GLU A 450 35.57 27.68 -19.68
N ALA A 451 35.52 26.80 -20.71
CA ALA A 451 36.44 25.65 -20.85
C ALA A 451 37.80 26.03 -21.47
N GLY A 452 37.92 27.22 -22.07
CA GLY A 452 39.15 27.71 -22.71
C GLY A 452 40.08 28.53 -21.82
N SER A 453 39.74 28.80 -20.55
CA SER A 453 40.53 29.61 -19.62
C SER A 453 41.00 28.82 -18.40
N ALA A 454 41.74 27.70 -18.63
CA ALA A 454 42.55 27.10 -17.58
C ALA A 454 44.01 27.54 -17.76
N PRO A 455 44.65 28.17 -16.79
CA PRO A 455 46.06 28.50 -16.89
C PRO A 455 46.90 27.24 -16.69
N SER A 456 47.82 27.06 -17.60
CA SER A 456 48.99 26.17 -17.46
C SER A 456 49.92 26.85 -16.45
N ASP A 457 50.11 26.22 -15.29
CA ASP A 457 51.27 26.50 -14.43
C ASP A 457 52.06 25.21 -14.19
N SER A 458 53.33 25.39 -14.41
CA SER A 458 54.48 24.50 -14.34
C SER A 458 54.66 23.79 -13.01
#